data_5110b0097c27c2505b704af40f3aaf3a
#
_entry.id   5110b0097c27c2505b704af40f3aaf3a
#
_cell.length_a   1.000
_cell.length_b   1.000
_cell.length_c   1.000
_cell.angle_alpha   90.00
_cell.angle_beta   90.00
_cell.angle_gamma   90.00
#
_symmetry.space_group_name_H-M   'P 1'
#
loop_
_entity.id
_entity.type
_entity.pdbx_description
1 polymer ?
#
loop_
_entity_poly.entity_id
_entity_poly.type
_entity_poly.pdbx_seq_one_letter_code
_entity_poly.pdbx_strand_id
1 'polypeptide(L)'
;MSKDSEGNYAPEKKDVLVAADGRWHDIYASLASSLVPAHIKAGRGVPCPVHGGEDGFKIFRKTAVSSSGGICRTCGVKADGIALLMWVNYWSFHHALQEIGALLGVKDPYGRSADGFCPKVVIRKEPAPAKPDASDDWLREAMRKLWKDTVPLTDSSAEPARLYLRSRGILAWD
;
A
#
# COMPACT_ATOMS: atom_id res chain seq x y z
N MET A 1 -23.10 5.51 -11.41
CA MET A 1 -23.41 4.05 -11.48
C MET A 1 -22.28 3.40 -12.26
N SER A 2 -21.53 2.54 -11.63
CA SER A 2 -20.38 1.86 -12.26
C SER A 2 -20.79 0.43 -12.63
N LYS A 3 -20.73 0.13 -13.92
CA LYS A 3 -20.89 -1.21 -14.48
C LYS A 3 -19.52 -1.67 -14.94
N ASP A 4 -19.11 -2.90 -14.59
CA ASP A 4 -17.87 -3.45 -15.13
C ASP A 4 -18.04 -3.87 -16.61
N SER A 5 -16.93 -4.27 -17.25
CA SER A 5 -16.91 -4.77 -18.63
C SER A 5 -17.72 -6.07 -18.83
N GLU A 6 -18.11 -6.74 -17.76
CA GLU A 6 -18.87 -7.99 -17.74
C GLU A 6 -20.37 -7.78 -17.40
N GLY A 7 -20.79 -6.52 -17.19
CA GLY A 7 -22.18 -6.21 -16.93
C GLY A 7 -22.65 -6.38 -15.48
N ASN A 8 -21.74 -6.64 -14.54
CA ASN A 8 -22.05 -6.76 -13.14
C ASN A 8 -22.22 -5.38 -12.49
N TYR A 9 -23.16 -5.26 -11.57
CA TYR A 9 -23.39 -4.04 -10.78
C TYR A 9 -22.72 -4.15 -9.42
N ALA A 10 -22.13 -3.04 -8.94
CA ALA A 10 -21.65 -2.90 -7.58
C ALA A 10 -22.42 -1.82 -6.85
N PRO A 11 -22.52 -1.89 -5.51
CA PRO A 11 -23.10 -0.82 -4.73
C PRO A 11 -22.35 0.50 -4.93
N GLU A 12 -23.01 1.62 -4.68
CA GLU A 12 -22.33 2.91 -4.79
C GLU A 12 -21.27 3.08 -3.70
N LYS A 13 -20.13 3.69 -4.06
CA LYS A 13 -19.02 3.91 -3.14
C LYS A 13 -19.47 4.57 -1.84
N LYS A 14 -20.36 5.59 -1.93
CA LYS A 14 -20.83 6.34 -0.75
C LYS A 14 -21.59 5.44 0.22
N ASP A 15 -22.43 4.54 -0.29
CA ASP A 15 -23.25 3.65 0.53
C ASP A 15 -22.38 2.61 1.23
N VAL A 16 -21.38 2.11 0.52
CA VAL A 16 -20.36 1.21 1.10
C VAL A 16 -19.56 1.91 2.20
N LEU A 17 -19.11 3.15 1.99
CA LEU A 17 -18.37 3.90 3.00
C LEU A 17 -19.22 4.21 4.23
N VAL A 18 -20.48 4.57 4.05
CA VAL A 18 -21.43 4.80 5.16
C VAL A 18 -21.66 3.52 5.95
N ALA A 19 -21.86 2.40 5.27
CA ALA A 19 -22.03 1.09 5.94
C ALA A 19 -20.75 0.55 6.60
N ALA A 20 -19.58 0.96 6.10
CA ALA A 20 -18.28 0.57 6.63
C ALA A 20 -17.82 1.42 7.83
N ASP A 21 -18.46 2.56 8.08
CA ASP A 21 -18.10 3.43 9.20
C ASP A 21 -18.18 2.64 10.52
N GLY A 22 -17.11 2.69 11.29
CA GLY A 22 -16.95 1.94 12.55
C GLY A 22 -16.68 0.44 12.38
N ARG A 23 -16.73 -0.12 11.17
CA ARG A 23 -16.62 -1.57 10.91
C ARG A 23 -15.34 -2.00 10.17
N TRP A 24 -14.40 -1.08 9.93
CA TRP A 24 -13.19 -1.37 9.17
C TRP A 24 -12.34 -2.49 9.78
N HIS A 25 -12.36 -2.65 11.10
CA HIS A 25 -11.67 -3.76 11.75
C HIS A 25 -12.18 -5.11 11.26
N ASP A 26 -13.50 -5.30 11.27
CA ASP A 26 -14.13 -6.56 10.89
C ASP A 26 -13.99 -6.82 9.39
N ILE A 27 -14.08 -5.74 8.58
CA ILE A 27 -13.86 -5.79 7.14
C ILE A 27 -12.43 -6.28 6.85
N TYR A 28 -11.41 -5.73 7.51
CA TYR A 28 -10.03 -6.18 7.33
C TYR A 28 -9.81 -7.59 7.85
N ALA A 29 -10.39 -7.96 8.99
CA ALA A 29 -10.29 -9.31 9.51
C ALA A 29 -10.83 -10.35 8.52
N SER A 30 -11.90 -10.01 7.80
CA SER A 30 -12.55 -10.90 6.84
C SER A 30 -11.88 -10.89 5.46
N LEU A 31 -11.51 -9.72 4.95
CA LEU A 31 -11.09 -9.55 3.54
C LEU A 31 -9.59 -9.33 3.35
N ALA A 32 -8.86 -8.88 4.38
CA ALA A 32 -7.42 -8.63 4.30
C ALA A 32 -6.78 -8.62 5.70
N SER A 33 -6.63 -9.77 6.31
CA SER A 33 -6.11 -9.93 7.68
C SER A 33 -4.73 -9.27 7.90
N SER A 34 -3.95 -9.11 6.85
CA SER A 34 -2.65 -8.40 6.88
C SER A 34 -2.76 -6.91 7.23
N LEU A 35 -3.94 -6.29 7.07
CA LEU A 35 -4.20 -4.89 7.46
C LEU A 35 -4.60 -4.74 8.94
N VAL A 36 -5.01 -5.80 9.61
CA VAL A 36 -5.48 -5.78 11.02
C VAL A 36 -4.44 -5.19 11.97
N PRO A 37 -3.16 -5.59 11.93
CA PRO A 37 -2.14 -5.02 12.82
C PRO A 37 -1.98 -3.50 12.65
N ALA A 38 -2.07 -3.00 11.41
CA ALA A 38 -2.00 -1.58 11.11
C ALA A 38 -3.22 -0.80 11.60
N HIS A 39 -4.40 -1.42 11.53
CA HIS A 39 -5.65 -0.82 12.01
C HIS A 39 -5.67 -0.72 13.54
N ILE A 40 -5.28 -1.78 14.24
CA ILE A 40 -5.17 -1.79 15.72
C ILE A 40 -4.16 -0.74 16.20
N LYS A 41 -3.03 -0.61 15.49
CA LYS A 41 -1.95 0.35 15.80
C LYS A 41 -2.07 1.65 15.00
N ALA A 42 -3.28 2.09 14.65
CA ALA A 42 -3.50 3.26 13.79
C ALA A 42 -2.66 4.48 14.22
N GLY A 43 -1.97 5.06 13.26
CA GLY A 43 -1.01 6.16 13.47
C GLY A 43 0.42 5.72 13.77
N ARG A 44 0.68 4.45 14.08
CA ARG A 44 2.02 3.90 14.27
C ARG A 44 2.48 3.16 13.02
N GLY A 45 3.78 3.14 12.77
CA GLY A 45 4.38 2.36 11.70
C GLY A 45 4.29 0.86 11.99
N VAL A 46 4.01 0.08 10.95
CA VAL A 46 4.03 -1.39 10.96
C VAL A 46 4.66 -1.88 9.65
N PRO A 47 5.04 -3.15 9.56
CA PRO A 47 5.43 -3.76 8.30
C PRO A 47 4.38 -3.54 7.20
N CYS A 48 4.85 -3.24 5.99
CA CYS A 48 3.94 -3.07 4.86
C CYS A 48 3.32 -4.42 4.47
N PRO A 49 2.00 -4.53 4.29
CA PRO A 49 1.35 -5.79 3.94
C PRO A 49 1.72 -6.33 2.55
N VAL A 50 2.33 -5.50 1.69
CA VAL A 50 2.68 -5.89 0.31
C VAL A 50 4.17 -6.19 0.15
N HIS A 51 5.06 -5.33 0.67
CA HIS A 51 6.51 -5.52 0.48
C HIS A 51 7.29 -5.75 1.79
N GLY A 52 6.61 -5.82 2.94
CA GLY A 52 7.27 -6.05 4.23
C GLY A 52 7.98 -4.81 4.77
N GLY A 53 9.16 -5.02 5.38
CA GLY A 53 9.89 -4.00 6.11
C GLY A 53 9.48 -3.94 7.57
N GLU A 54 9.92 -2.92 8.31
CA GLU A 54 9.68 -2.83 9.76
C GLU A 54 8.51 -1.88 10.11
N ASP A 55 8.52 -0.65 9.59
CA ASP A 55 7.60 0.43 10.00
C ASP A 55 7.11 1.33 8.85
N GLY A 56 7.24 0.85 7.61
CA GLY A 56 6.98 1.62 6.38
C GLY A 56 5.51 1.96 6.14
N PHE A 57 4.57 1.25 6.74
CA PHE A 57 3.13 1.42 6.53
C PHE A 57 2.41 1.87 7.80
N LYS A 58 1.41 2.72 7.65
CA LYS A 58 0.49 3.10 8.74
C LYS A 58 -0.89 3.49 8.21
N ILE A 59 -1.93 3.17 8.96
CA ILE A 59 -3.27 3.70 8.78
C ILE A 59 -3.38 5.06 9.49
N PHE A 60 -4.08 6.03 8.89
CA PHE A 60 -4.27 7.36 9.47
C PHE A 60 -5.13 7.29 10.72
N ARG A 61 -4.58 7.72 11.86
CA ARG A 61 -5.27 7.64 13.16
C ARG A 61 -6.61 8.36 13.18
N LYS A 62 -6.69 9.55 12.57
CA LYS A 62 -7.91 10.38 12.57
C LYS A 62 -9.07 9.78 11.79
N THR A 63 -8.77 9.00 10.76
CA THR A 63 -9.77 8.43 9.85
C THR A 63 -9.86 6.91 9.92
N ALA A 64 -9.15 6.28 10.86
CA ALA A 64 -9.10 4.83 10.99
C ALA A 64 -10.49 4.19 11.13
N VAL A 65 -11.38 4.86 11.85
CA VAL A 65 -12.75 4.38 12.09
C VAL A 65 -13.67 4.68 10.91
N SER A 66 -13.61 5.90 10.36
CA SER A 66 -14.57 6.38 9.36
C SER A 66 -14.24 5.94 7.93
N SER A 67 -13.07 6.30 7.41
CA SER A 67 -12.69 5.99 6.02
C SER A 67 -11.49 5.06 5.90
N SER A 68 -10.73 4.92 6.98
CA SER A 68 -9.60 3.98 7.12
C SER A 68 -8.52 4.06 6.02
N GLY A 69 -8.15 5.27 5.60
CA GLY A 69 -7.03 5.48 4.68
C GLY A 69 -5.66 5.26 5.33
N GLY A 70 -4.62 5.12 4.50
CA GLY A 70 -3.27 4.88 4.99
C GLY A 70 -2.17 5.30 4.03
N ILE A 71 -0.93 5.16 4.48
CA ILE A 71 0.26 5.49 3.69
C ILE A 71 1.35 4.45 3.91
N CYS A 72 1.97 4.03 2.82
CA CYS A 72 3.27 3.36 2.84
C CYS A 72 4.33 4.29 2.24
N ARG A 73 5.50 4.37 2.86
CA ARG A 73 6.61 5.23 2.38
C ARG A 73 7.03 4.88 0.95
N THR A 74 6.98 3.60 0.59
CA THR A 74 7.35 3.10 -0.74
C THR A 74 6.15 3.04 -1.71
N CYS A 75 5.00 2.52 -1.24
CA CYS A 75 3.85 2.25 -2.10
C CYS A 75 2.89 3.46 -2.24
N GLY A 76 3.16 4.56 -1.53
CA GLY A 76 2.36 5.78 -1.57
C GLY A 76 1.09 5.75 -0.72
N VAL A 77 0.25 6.77 -0.92
CA VAL A 77 -0.97 7.00 -0.16
C VAL A 77 -2.13 6.18 -0.72
N LYS A 78 -2.97 5.66 0.19
CA LYS A 78 -4.27 5.06 -0.09
C LYS A 78 -5.33 5.88 0.63
N ALA A 79 -6.25 6.46 -0.14
CA ALA A 79 -7.17 7.48 0.37
C ALA A 79 -8.17 6.95 1.40
N ASP A 80 -8.63 5.72 1.22
CA ASP A 80 -9.65 5.08 2.06
C ASP A 80 -9.42 3.56 2.17
N GLY A 81 -10.23 2.90 2.97
CA GLY A 81 -10.15 1.46 3.20
C GLY A 81 -10.47 0.62 1.95
N ILE A 82 -11.29 1.14 1.03
CA ILE A 82 -11.54 0.50 -0.26
C ILE A 82 -10.23 0.45 -1.06
N ALA A 83 -9.52 1.59 -1.13
CA ALA A 83 -8.23 1.68 -1.81
C ALA A 83 -7.15 0.80 -1.16
N LEU A 84 -7.21 0.61 0.17
CA LEU A 84 -6.33 -0.33 0.88
C LEU A 84 -6.63 -1.78 0.49
N LEU A 85 -7.90 -2.19 0.45
CA LEU A 85 -8.29 -3.53 0.04
C LEU A 85 -7.95 -3.82 -1.42
N MET A 86 -8.21 -2.86 -2.32
CA MET A 86 -7.80 -2.96 -3.72
C MET A 86 -6.29 -3.19 -3.85
N TRP A 87 -5.50 -2.43 -3.09
CA TRP A 87 -4.04 -2.50 -3.14
C TRP A 87 -3.48 -3.81 -2.59
N VAL A 88 -3.99 -4.28 -1.45
CA VAL A 88 -3.49 -5.51 -0.80
C VAL A 88 -3.92 -6.76 -1.55
N ASN A 89 -5.17 -6.80 -2.04
CA ASN A 89 -5.73 -7.96 -2.70
C ASN A 89 -5.61 -7.91 -4.24
N TYR A 90 -5.03 -6.84 -4.80
CA TYR A 90 -4.97 -6.61 -6.25
C TYR A 90 -6.34 -6.62 -6.93
N TRP A 91 -7.36 -6.11 -6.21
CA TRP A 91 -8.72 -6.06 -6.70
C TRP A 91 -8.98 -4.84 -7.58
N SER A 92 -9.89 -4.98 -8.53
CA SER A 92 -10.50 -3.84 -9.21
C SER A 92 -11.41 -3.07 -8.24
N PHE A 93 -11.66 -1.80 -8.53
CA PHE A 93 -12.57 -0.97 -7.71
C PHE A 93 -13.95 -1.59 -7.59
N HIS A 94 -14.50 -2.09 -8.70
CA HIS A 94 -15.80 -2.73 -8.76
C HIS A 94 -15.86 -3.99 -7.88
N HIS A 95 -14.86 -4.85 -7.98
CA HIS A 95 -14.76 -6.06 -7.16
C HIS A 95 -14.66 -5.75 -5.66
N ALA A 96 -13.86 -4.74 -5.28
CA ALA A 96 -13.76 -4.31 -3.90
C ALA A 96 -15.11 -3.84 -3.34
N LEU A 97 -15.88 -3.08 -4.12
CA LEU A 97 -17.22 -2.64 -3.70
C LEU A 97 -18.19 -3.83 -3.54
N GLN A 98 -18.12 -4.82 -4.42
CA GLN A 98 -18.95 -6.02 -4.34
C GLN A 98 -18.64 -6.83 -3.07
N GLU A 99 -17.36 -7.11 -2.81
CA GLU A 99 -16.95 -7.90 -1.65
C GLU A 99 -17.29 -7.21 -0.32
N ILE A 100 -17.00 -5.89 -0.22
CA ILE A 100 -17.35 -5.13 0.98
C ILE A 100 -18.87 -5.03 1.10
N GLY A 101 -19.58 -4.77 0.01
CA GLY A 101 -21.05 -4.69 -0.01
C GLY A 101 -21.71 -5.99 0.42
N ALA A 102 -21.23 -7.12 -0.07
CA ALA A 102 -21.69 -8.45 0.33
C ALA A 102 -21.48 -8.70 1.83
N LEU A 103 -20.29 -8.38 2.34
CA LEU A 103 -19.97 -8.53 3.77
C LEU A 103 -20.83 -7.64 4.67
N LEU A 104 -21.13 -6.42 4.22
CA LEU A 104 -21.91 -5.43 4.98
C LEU A 104 -23.44 -5.58 4.81
N GLY A 105 -23.90 -6.41 3.87
CA GLY A 105 -25.30 -6.54 3.52
C GLY A 105 -25.85 -5.30 2.79
N VAL A 106 -24.98 -4.51 2.15
CA VAL A 106 -25.38 -3.39 1.32
C VAL A 106 -25.97 -3.94 0.03
N LYS A 107 -27.27 -3.89 -0.10
CA LYS A 107 -27.96 -4.40 -1.28
C LYS A 107 -27.57 -3.61 -2.52
N ASP A 108 -27.32 -4.31 -3.60
CA ASP A 108 -27.36 -3.73 -4.93
C ASP A 108 -28.71 -3.01 -5.11
N PRO A 109 -28.74 -1.74 -5.57
CA PRO A 109 -29.97 -0.99 -5.80
C PRO A 109 -30.96 -1.71 -6.73
N TYR A 110 -30.52 -2.73 -7.45
CA TYR A 110 -31.35 -3.52 -8.37
C TYR A 110 -31.79 -4.90 -7.81
N GLY A 111 -31.59 -5.18 -6.52
CA GLY A 111 -32.18 -6.33 -5.83
C GLY A 111 -31.70 -7.71 -6.28
N ARG A 112 -30.58 -7.79 -6.99
CA ARG A 112 -29.98 -9.07 -7.35
C ARG A 112 -29.16 -9.57 -6.16
N SER A 113 -29.78 -10.40 -5.36
CA SER A 113 -29.12 -11.17 -4.29
C SER A 113 -27.89 -11.86 -4.87
N ALA A 114 -26.81 -11.83 -4.12
CA ALA A 114 -25.59 -12.60 -4.40
C ALA A 114 -25.78 -14.11 -4.18
N ASP A 115 -27.00 -14.61 -4.38
CA ASP A 115 -27.35 -16.03 -4.32
C ASP A 115 -26.81 -16.72 -5.58
N GLY A 116 -25.54 -17.11 -5.53
CA GLY A 116 -24.97 -18.03 -6.48
C GLY A 116 -23.70 -17.60 -7.22
N PHE A 117 -23.23 -16.38 -7.08
CA PHE A 117 -21.95 -16.02 -7.67
C PHE A 117 -20.86 -15.94 -6.58
N CYS A 118 -20.33 -17.09 -6.23
CA CYS A 118 -18.99 -17.16 -5.65
C CYS A 118 -18.03 -16.88 -6.83
N PRO A 119 -17.43 -15.66 -6.94
CA PRO A 119 -16.41 -15.49 -7.97
C PRO A 119 -15.34 -16.54 -7.68
N LYS A 120 -15.03 -17.39 -8.63
CA LYS A 120 -13.82 -18.19 -8.57
C LYS A 120 -12.71 -17.20 -8.25
N VAL A 121 -12.16 -17.32 -7.06
CA VAL A 121 -10.96 -16.60 -6.67
C VAL A 121 -9.92 -17.00 -7.72
N VAL A 122 -9.76 -16.18 -8.73
CA VAL A 122 -8.61 -16.28 -9.61
C VAL A 122 -7.46 -15.83 -8.71
N ILE A 123 -6.87 -16.80 -8.02
CA ILE A 123 -5.56 -16.64 -7.41
C ILE A 123 -4.65 -16.28 -8.58
N ARG A 124 -4.56 -14.98 -8.89
CA ARG A 124 -3.45 -14.53 -9.73
C ARG A 124 -2.23 -14.92 -8.92
N LYS A 125 -1.50 -15.94 -9.44
CA LYS A 125 -0.15 -16.23 -8.94
C LYS A 125 0.52 -14.88 -8.73
N GLU A 126 1.05 -14.68 -7.51
CA GLU A 126 1.93 -13.55 -7.26
C GLU A 126 2.78 -13.35 -8.50
N PRO A 127 2.86 -12.13 -9.04
CA PRO A 127 3.82 -11.88 -10.11
C PRO A 127 5.14 -12.40 -9.56
N ALA A 128 5.72 -13.38 -10.27
CA ALA A 128 7.04 -13.87 -9.91
C ALA A 128 7.91 -12.64 -9.66
N PRO A 129 8.77 -12.65 -8.59
CA PRO A 129 9.60 -11.51 -8.29
C PRO A 129 10.20 -11.02 -9.59
N ALA A 130 9.94 -9.76 -9.94
CA ALA A 130 10.35 -9.20 -11.21
C ALA A 130 11.82 -9.56 -11.36
N LYS A 131 12.14 -10.32 -12.41
CA LYS A 131 13.56 -10.60 -12.73
C LYS A 131 14.21 -9.24 -12.78
N PRO A 132 15.36 -9.03 -12.11
CA PRO A 132 16.04 -7.76 -12.14
C PRO A 132 16.12 -7.34 -13.61
N ASP A 133 15.50 -6.22 -13.92
CA ASP A 133 15.44 -5.71 -15.28
C ASP A 133 16.87 -5.59 -15.78
N ALA A 134 17.14 -6.10 -17.00
CA ALA A 134 18.44 -5.93 -17.63
C ALA A 134 18.86 -4.46 -17.74
N SER A 135 17.88 -3.54 -17.59
CA SER A 135 18.10 -2.10 -17.48
C SER A 135 18.85 -1.69 -16.19
N ASP A 136 18.81 -2.50 -15.13
CA ASP A 136 19.48 -2.19 -13.87
C ASP A 136 20.98 -2.49 -13.88
N ASP A 137 21.46 -3.29 -14.82
CA ASP A 137 22.89 -3.68 -14.87
C ASP A 137 23.80 -2.50 -15.19
N TRP A 138 23.37 -1.61 -16.10
CA TRP A 138 24.09 -0.38 -16.39
C TRP A 138 24.15 0.56 -15.18
N LEU A 139 23.05 0.65 -14.41
CA LEU A 139 22.99 1.46 -13.19
C LEU A 139 23.90 0.89 -12.10
N ARG A 140 23.90 -0.41 -11.93
CA ARG A 140 24.80 -1.11 -11.00
C ARG A 140 26.26 -0.91 -11.38
N GLU A 141 26.58 -0.97 -12.66
CA GLU A 141 27.95 -0.73 -13.16
C GLU A 141 28.36 0.74 -12.96
N ALA A 142 27.46 1.69 -13.26
CA ALA A 142 27.69 3.10 -13.00
C ALA A 142 27.90 3.38 -11.50
N MET A 143 27.11 2.74 -10.61
CA MET A 143 27.28 2.86 -9.17
C MET A 143 28.59 2.24 -8.67
N ARG A 144 29.00 1.08 -9.19
CA ARG A 144 30.29 0.48 -8.87
C ARG A 144 31.46 1.37 -9.28
N LYS A 145 31.35 2.02 -10.46
CA LYS A 145 32.34 2.98 -10.94
C LYS A 145 32.42 4.18 -10.02
N LEU A 146 31.29 4.81 -9.71
CA LEU A 146 31.24 5.91 -8.76
C LEU A 146 31.84 5.53 -7.41
N TRP A 147 31.54 4.30 -6.89
CA TRP A 147 32.07 3.82 -5.62
C TRP A 147 33.59 3.65 -5.63
N LYS A 148 34.16 3.21 -6.75
CA LYS A 148 35.63 3.11 -6.91
C LYS A 148 36.30 4.48 -6.94
N ASP A 149 35.62 5.48 -7.45
CA ASP A 149 36.14 6.84 -7.56
C ASP A 149 35.92 7.68 -6.29
N THR A 150 35.19 7.14 -5.26
CA THR A 150 35.02 7.80 -3.97
C THR A 150 36.27 7.68 -3.12
N VAL A 151 36.58 8.78 -2.43
CA VAL A 151 37.68 8.83 -1.47
C VAL A 151 37.12 8.95 -0.04
N PRO A 152 37.76 8.38 0.98
CA PRO A 152 37.32 8.57 2.36
C PRO A 152 37.45 10.03 2.78
N LEU A 153 36.61 10.49 3.68
CA LEU A 153 36.63 11.88 4.19
C LEU A 153 37.96 12.26 4.88
N THR A 154 38.74 11.28 5.27
CA THR A 154 40.08 11.46 5.83
C THR A 154 41.15 11.80 4.78
N ASP A 155 40.85 11.55 3.50
CA ASP A 155 41.77 11.86 2.39
C ASP A 155 41.94 13.37 2.23
N SER A 156 43.12 13.80 1.81
CA SER A 156 43.45 15.22 1.58
C SER A 156 42.59 15.84 0.48
N SER A 157 42.20 15.08 -0.53
CA SER A 157 41.33 15.52 -1.62
C SER A 157 39.89 15.77 -1.22
N ALA A 158 39.44 15.27 -0.07
CA ALA A 158 38.08 15.43 0.45
C ALA A 158 37.86 16.74 1.23
N GLU A 159 38.81 17.69 1.22
CA GLU A 159 38.67 18.94 1.95
C GLU A 159 37.40 19.74 1.58
N PRO A 160 36.97 19.86 0.34
CA PRO A 160 35.72 20.56 0.00
C PRO A 160 34.49 19.90 0.65
N ALA A 161 34.48 18.57 0.76
CA ALA A 161 33.39 17.82 1.39
C ALA A 161 33.39 18.07 2.92
N ARG A 162 34.55 18.07 3.56
CA ARG A 162 34.70 18.39 4.98
C ARG A 162 34.21 19.82 5.31
N LEU A 163 34.56 20.80 4.50
CA LEU A 163 34.09 22.17 4.65
C LEU A 163 32.57 22.27 4.55
N TYR A 164 31.97 21.57 3.59
CA TYR A 164 30.52 21.50 3.47
C TYR A 164 29.86 20.86 4.70
N LEU A 165 30.37 19.73 5.17
CA LEU A 165 29.83 19.05 6.34
C LEU A 165 29.95 19.93 7.62
N ARG A 166 31.08 20.62 7.81
CA ARG A 166 31.25 21.60 8.90
C ARG A 166 30.21 22.72 8.83
N SER A 167 29.94 23.25 7.65
CA SER A 167 28.91 24.28 7.47
C SER A 167 27.52 23.83 7.86
N ARG A 168 27.28 22.50 7.87
CA ARG A 168 26.03 21.87 8.28
C ARG A 168 26.03 21.40 9.74
N GLY A 169 27.08 21.70 10.50
CA GLY A 169 27.21 21.31 11.92
C GLY A 169 27.63 19.85 12.13
N ILE A 170 28.08 19.15 11.09
CA ILE A 170 28.58 17.79 11.21
C ILE A 170 30.09 17.88 11.46
N LEU A 171 30.55 17.52 12.65
CA LEU A 171 31.93 17.73 13.10
C LEU A 171 32.72 16.41 13.26
N ALA A 172 32.05 15.25 13.29
CA ALA A 172 32.67 13.94 13.43
C ALA A 172 32.42 13.10 12.17
N TRP A 173 33.45 12.49 11.62
CA TRP A 173 33.43 11.55 10.46
C TRP A 173 34.51 10.50 10.61
N ASP A 174 34.58 9.89 11.82
CA ASP A 174 35.46 8.78 12.13
C ASP A 174 34.91 7.45 11.55
#